data_4c7b2b0908bc5bfc027bb58672057fd7
#
_entry.id   4c7b2b0908bc5bfc027bb58672057fd7
#
_cell.length_a   1.000
_cell.length_b   1.000
_cell.length_c   1.000
_cell.angle_alpha   90.00
_cell.angle_beta   90.00
_cell.angle_gamma   90.00
#
_symmetry.space_group_name_H-M   'P 1'
#
loop_
_entity.id
_entity.type
_entity.pdbx_description
1 polymer ?
#
loop_
_entity_poly.entity_id
_entity_poly.type
_entity_poly.pdbx_seq_one_letter_code
_entity_poly.pdbx_strand_id
1 'polypeptide(L)'
;MTSLLVETGRRIWFRFARGIGACVAGACIAVFADGNAFAQASGKIPDFSTSSSFAWQRLRADGGNAQYGDGWLDPPAGMRGPIREHPDYPLRGNSARGRGEQTTVAIGNHMDPILKPWAAEQMRISNEEVLSGKRGMPFLAASRCYPGGVPGQLLWTAQRMSIAHTANMVRFMWQRDALTRRIYLTDKHSENVKPSWFGESIGRYENDEFIVDTIGLSAHMSYIDMFRTPHTEKLRVVERFKLSADGRFLEALVKVEDSDTFNEPMYMTARWRRQNGPWEEFICAENNADHFNHNLFPLPEATRPDF
;
A
#
# COMPACT_ATOMS: atom_id res chain seq x y z
N MET A 1 -33.32 -60.32 5.65
CA MET A 1 -34.06 -60.62 4.41
C MET A 1 -33.38 -59.87 3.31
N THR A 2 -32.66 -60.56 2.57
CA THR A 2 -32.60 -60.80 1.11
C THR A 2 -31.78 -59.70 0.41
N SER A 3 -30.48 -59.89 0.09
CA SER A 3 -29.86 -60.64 -1.02
C SER A 3 -30.31 -60.13 -2.39
N LEU A 4 -29.46 -59.78 -3.32
CA LEU A 4 -28.52 -60.55 -4.17
C LEU A 4 -27.90 -59.56 -5.20
N LEU A 5 -26.61 -59.63 -5.40
CA LEU A 5 -25.84 -60.23 -6.52
C LEU A 5 -25.79 -59.34 -7.80
N VAL A 6 -24.63 -58.93 -8.20
CA VAL A 6 -23.51 -59.59 -8.94
C VAL A 6 -23.55 -59.30 -10.45
N GLU A 7 -22.37 -58.97 -10.96
CA GLU A 7 -21.69 -59.32 -12.25
C GLU A 7 -21.67 -58.20 -13.28
N THR A 8 -20.65 -57.94 -14.03
CA THR A 8 -19.35 -58.44 -14.49
C THR A 8 -18.83 -57.41 -15.46
N GLY A 9 -17.66 -56.96 -15.44
CA GLY A 9 -16.46 -57.43 -16.08
C GLY A 9 -16.38 -57.23 -17.60
N ARG A 10 -15.53 -56.30 -18.07
CA ARG A 10 -14.79 -56.50 -19.33
C ARG A 10 -13.60 -55.58 -19.42
N ARG A 11 -12.40 -56.18 -19.32
CA ARG A 11 -11.12 -55.59 -19.74
C ARG A 11 -11.06 -55.68 -21.27
N ILE A 12 -10.74 -54.60 -21.93
CA ILE A 12 -10.34 -54.59 -23.35
C ILE A 12 -8.87 -54.21 -23.46
N TRP A 13 -8.07 -55.17 -23.89
CA TRP A 13 -6.69 -55.03 -24.29
C TRP A 13 -6.66 -54.54 -25.73
N PHE A 14 -5.97 -53.46 -26.07
CA PHE A 14 -5.55 -53.17 -27.44
C PHE A 14 -4.08 -53.38 -27.63
N ARG A 15 -3.81 -54.29 -28.57
CA ARG A 15 -2.47 -54.67 -29.06
C ARG A 15 -1.89 -53.58 -29.94
N PHE A 16 -0.61 -53.32 -29.76
CA PHE A 16 0.23 -52.57 -30.70
C PHE A 16 0.40 -53.38 -32.01
N ALA A 17 0.12 -52.73 -33.13
CA ALA A 17 0.59 -53.14 -34.43
C ALA A 17 1.58 -52.11 -34.95
N ARG A 18 2.80 -52.56 -35.27
CA ARG A 18 3.81 -51.80 -36.03
C ARG A 18 3.43 -51.72 -37.47
N GLY A 19 3.36 -50.49 -38.01
CA GLY A 19 3.28 -50.25 -39.47
C GLY A 19 4.29 -49.20 -39.87
N ILE A 20 5.24 -49.61 -40.70
CA ILE A 20 6.24 -48.81 -41.38
C ILE A 20 5.58 -48.24 -42.63
N GLY A 21 5.70 -46.95 -42.91
CA GLY A 21 5.19 -46.39 -44.19
C GLY A 21 5.31 -44.89 -44.36
N ALA A 22 6.30 -44.44 -45.10
CA ALA A 22 6.36 -43.33 -46.03
C ALA A 22 6.16 -41.87 -45.55
N CYS A 23 7.22 -41.11 -45.76
CA CYS A 23 7.26 -39.63 -45.77
C CYS A 23 6.33 -39.04 -46.84
N VAL A 24 5.45 -38.13 -46.39
CA VAL A 24 4.89 -37.12 -47.29
C VAL A 24 5.10 -35.77 -46.59
N ALA A 25 5.76 -34.87 -47.29
CA ALA A 25 6.00 -33.49 -46.84
C ALA A 25 4.68 -32.75 -46.78
N GLY A 26 4.21 -32.54 -45.54
CA GLY A 26 3.08 -31.71 -45.21
C GLY A 26 3.53 -30.63 -44.24
N ALA A 27 3.32 -29.35 -44.59
CA ALA A 27 3.65 -28.21 -43.82
C ALA A 27 2.95 -28.28 -42.43
N CYS A 28 3.73 -28.54 -41.40
CA CYS A 28 3.26 -28.35 -40.01
C CYS A 28 3.16 -26.87 -39.77
N ILE A 29 1.94 -26.35 -39.76
CA ILE A 29 1.63 -25.05 -39.17
C ILE A 29 1.81 -25.24 -37.67
N ALA A 30 2.97 -24.81 -37.16
CA ALA A 30 3.18 -24.65 -35.73
C ALA A 30 2.28 -23.49 -35.29
N VAL A 31 1.16 -23.82 -34.67
CA VAL A 31 0.41 -22.86 -33.87
C VAL A 31 1.31 -22.52 -32.68
N PHE A 32 2.02 -21.41 -32.77
CA PHE A 32 2.66 -20.81 -31.63
C PHE A 32 1.55 -20.36 -30.69
N ALA A 33 1.30 -21.14 -29.66
CA ALA A 33 0.63 -20.63 -28.48
C ALA A 33 1.56 -19.52 -27.93
N ASP A 34 1.19 -18.28 -28.11
CA ASP A 34 1.79 -17.14 -27.43
C ASP A 34 1.50 -17.28 -25.93
N GLY A 35 2.25 -18.15 -25.29
CA GLY A 35 2.45 -18.12 -23.85
C GLY A 35 3.35 -16.93 -23.59
N ASN A 36 2.79 -15.84 -23.07
CA ASN A 36 3.53 -14.76 -22.46
C ASN A 36 4.39 -15.34 -21.33
N ALA A 37 5.56 -15.85 -21.67
CA ALA A 37 6.60 -16.14 -20.74
C ALA A 37 7.11 -14.78 -20.26
N PHE A 38 6.61 -14.31 -19.11
CA PHE A 38 7.26 -13.24 -18.38
C PHE A 38 8.73 -13.61 -18.24
N ALA A 39 9.60 -12.80 -18.81
CA ALA A 39 11.03 -12.93 -18.61
C ALA A 39 11.30 -12.68 -17.12
N GLN A 40 11.28 -13.74 -16.33
CA GLN A 40 11.77 -13.69 -14.96
C GLN A 40 13.26 -13.35 -15.04
N ALA A 41 13.62 -12.19 -14.54
CA ALA A 41 14.99 -11.89 -14.21
C ALA A 41 15.52 -13.07 -13.37
N SER A 42 16.72 -13.55 -13.65
CA SER A 42 17.32 -14.79 -13.11
C SER A 42 17.66 -14.73 -11.62
N GLY A 43 16.98 -13.90 -10.84
CA GLY A 43 17.08 -13.77 -9.39
C GLY A 43 15.98 -14.56 -8.67
N LYS A 44 16.29 -15.04 -7.50
CA LYS A 44 15.30 -15.67 -6.61
C LYS A 44 14.27 -14.61 -6.23
N ILE A 45 12.99 -14.85 -6.57
CA ILE A 45 11.89 -13.97 -6.15
C ILE A 45 11.89 -13.90 -4.62
N PRO A 46 12.03 -12.71 -4.02
CA PRO A 46 12.01 -12.59 -2.57
C PRO A 46 10.62 -12.90 -2.04
N ASP A 47 10.54 -13.75 -1.04
CA ASP A 47 9.27 -14.15 -0.42
C ASP A 47 8.91 -13.20 0.72
N PHE A 48 8.11 -12.18 0.42
CA PHE A 48 7.54 -11.25 1.40
C PHE A 48 6.28 -11.79 2.07
N SER A 49 5.80 -12.97 1.69
CA SER A 49 4.54 -13.52 2.16
C SER A 49 4.50 -13.60 3.67
N THR A 50 3.33 -13.33 4.21
CA THR A 50 3.03 -13.55 5.62
C THR A 50 2.29 -14.88 5.79
N SER A 51 2.38 -15.41 7.00
CA SER A 51 1.65 -16.61 7.39
C SER A 51 0.64 -16.29 8.48
N SER A 52 -0.13 -17.28 8.92
CA SER A 52 -1.00 -17.14 10.09
C SER A 52 -0.23 -16.86 11.39
N SER A 53 1.08 -17.05 11.40
CA SER A 53 1.91 -16.89 12.59
C SER A 53 2.58 -15.52 12.72
N PHE A 54 2.69 -14.76 11.64
CA PHE A 54 3.29 -13.42 11.70
C PHE A 54 2.70 -12.47 10.65
N ALA A 55 2.86 -11.16 10.92
CA ALA A 55 2.62 -10.08 9.98
C ALA A 55 3.73 -9.03 10.10
N TRP A 56 3.74 -8.06 9.19
CA TRP A 56 4.72 -6.99 9.14
C TRP A 56 4.29 -5.83 10.04
N GLN A 57 5.05 -5.59 11.12
CA GLN A 57 4.86 -4.44 12.02
C GLN A 57 5.78 -3.31 11.63
N ARG A 58 5.23 -2.12 11.34
CA ARG A 58 6.02 -0.94 11.00
C ARG A 58 6.87 -0.47 12.19
N LEU A 59 8.07 0.01 11.86
CA LEU A 59 9.04 0.51 12.84
C LEU A 59 9.25 2.01 12.71
N ARG A 60 9.62 2.63 13.84
CA ARG A 60 10.19 3.98 13.92
C ARG A 60 11.68 3.97 13.61
N ALA A 61 12.27 5.16 13.51
CA ALA A 61 13.71 5.34 13.31
C ALA A 61 14.57 4.69 14.41
N ASP A 62 14.09 4.68 15.66
CA ASP A 62 14.75 4.04 16.81
C ASP A 62 14.58 2.52 16.89
N GLY A 63 13.87 1.93 15.92
CA GLY A 63 13.59 0.49 15.87
C GLY A 63 12.41 0.03 16.75
N GLY A 64 11.77 0.93 17.48
CA GLY A 64 10.53 0.64 18.19
C GLY A 64 9.34 0.50 17.23
N ASN A 65 8.24 -0.11 17.71
CA ASN A 65 7.02 -0.17 16.91
C ASN A 65 6.51 1.25 16.62
N ALA A 66 6.20 1.49 15.35
CA ALA A 66 5.65 2.77 14.95
C ALA A 66 4.25 2.97 15.55
N GLN A 67 3.93 4.22 15.83
CA GLN A 67 2.67 4.67 16.41
C GLN A 67 2.01 5.72 15.52
N TYR A 68 0.76 6.06 15.80
CA TYR A 68 0.11 7.18 15.15
C TYR A 68 0.95 8.45 15.31
N GLY A 69 1.14 9.14 14.19
CA GLY A 69 1.96 10.35 14.15
C GLY A 69 3.43 10.12 13.81
N ASP A 70 3.90 8.88 13.75
CA ASP A 70 5.25 8.60 13.24
C ASP A 70 5.24 8.74 11.70
N GLY A 71 6.00 9.70 11.20
CA GLY A 71 6.11 10.03 9.79
C GLY A 71 7.02 9.08 9.00
N TRP A 72 7.41 9.51 7.82
CA TRP A 72 8.38 8.85 6.98
C TRP A 72 9.79 8.94 7.57
N LEU A 73 10.57 7.89 7.36
CA LEU A 73 12.00 7.89 7.65
C LEU A 73 12.77 8.58 6.51
N ASP A 74 13.96 9.07 6.82
CA ASP A 74 14.83 9.68 5.82
C ASP A 74 15.28 8.66 4.77
N PRO A 75 15.39 9.07 3.50
CA PRO A 75 15.99 8.27 2.46
C PRO A 75 17.53 8.23 2.62
N PRO A 76 18.21 7.39 1.83
CA PRO A 76 19.67 7.44 1.73
C PRO A 76 20.21 8.84 1.42
N ALA A 77 21.41 9.12 1.89
CA ALA A 77 22.06 10.42 1.69
C ALA A 77 22.13 10.81 0.21
N GLY A 78 21.91 12.09 -0.07
CA GLY A 78 21.90 12.65 -1.42
C GLY A 78 20.55 12.62 -2.12
N MET A 79 19.52 11.99 -1.55
CA MET A 79 18.14 12.06 -2.05
C MET A 79 17.37 13.17 -1.33
N ARG A 80 16.46 13.82 -2.05
CA ARG A 80 15.53 14.79 -1.44
C ARG A 80 14.55 14.07 -0.52
N GLY A 81 14.67 14.35 0.77
CA GLY A 81 13.83 13.76 1.81
C GLY A 81 12.38 14.28 1.80
N PRO A 82 11.50 13.69 2.64
CA PRO A 82 10.11 14.11 2.78
C PRO A 82 9.99 15.49 3.42
N ILE A 83 8.84 16.14 3.23
CA ILE A 83 8.47 17.33 3.97
C ILE A 83 8.52 17.02 5.47
N ARG A 84 8.99 17.97 6.25
CA ARG A 84 9.13 17.85 7.70
C ARG A 84 8.14 18.75 8.42
N GLU A 85 8.11 18.61 9.73
CA GLU A 85 7.35 19.51 10.59
C GLU A 85 7.75 20.97 10.40
N HIS A 86 6.81 21.85 10.64
CA HIS A 86 7.05 23.29 10.65
C HIS A 86 8.05 23.64 11.78
N PRO A 87 9.08 24.48 11.53
CA PRO A 87 10.10 24.77 12.53
C PRO A 87 9.56 25.36 13.83
N ASP A 88 8.48 26.16 13.75
CA ASP A 88 7.85 26.74 14.94
C ASP A 88 6.91 25.76 15.67
N TYR A 89 6.59 24.62 15.06
CA TYR A 89 5.68 23.60 15.60
C TYR A 89 6.30 22.20 15.52
N PRO A 90 7.46 21.98 16.15
CA PRO A 90 8.14 20.69 16.09
C PRO A 90 7.31 19.59 16.75
N LEU A 91 7.32 18.41 16.15
CA LEU A 91 6.71 17.22 16.74
C LEU A 91 7.40 16.87 18.06
N ARG A 92 6.71 17.10 19.14
CA ARG A 92 7.18 16.73 20.47
C ARG A 92 6.83 15.26 20.72
N GLY A 93 7.64 14.35 20.29
CA GLY A 93 7.55 12.90 20.47
C GLY A 93 6.45 12.32 21.38
N ASN A 94 6.53 11.06 21.73
CA ASN A 94 5.51 10.37 22.54
C ASN A 94 5.23 11.00 23.93
N SER A 95 6.15 11.81 24.46
CA SER A 95 5.93 12.55 25.72
C SER A 95 4.79 13.58 25.63
N ALA A 96 4.49 14.07 24.43
CA ALA A 96 3.37 14.99 24.21
C ALA A 96 2.01 14.29 24.33
N ARG A 97 1.91 13.02 23.93
CA ARG A 97 0.69 12.21 24.10
C ARG A 97 0.30 12.01 25.54
N GLY A 98 1.28 11.80 26.41
CA GLY A 98 1.04 11.65 27.85
C GLY A 98 0.46 12.90 28.53
N ARG A 99 0.54 14.06 27.84
CA ARG A 99 -0.01 15.34 28.31
C ARG A 99 -1.31 15.74 27.62
N GLY A 100 -1.91 14.86 26.82
CA GLY A 100 -3.13 15.17 26.07
C GLY A 100 -2.93 16.03 24.83
N GLU A 101 -1.69 16.32 24.45
CA GLU A 101 -1.40 17.04 23.21
C GLU A 101 -1.61 16.11 22.01
N GLN A 102 -2.34 16.59 21.00
CA GLN A 102 -2.64 15.80 19.81
C GLN A 102 -1.41 15.72 18.91
N THR A 103 -0.81 14.55 18.87
CA THR A 103 0.32 14.27 17.96
C THR A 103 -0.13 13.71 16.60
N THR A 104 -1.42 13.41 16.45
CA THR A 104 -1.97 12.86 15.22
C THR A 104 -2.16 13.88 14.12
N VAL A 105 -2.13 15.16 14.47
CA VAL A 105 -2.27 16.26 13.53
C VAL A 105 -1.00 17.08 13.58
N ALA A 106 -0.10 16.78 12.67
CA ALA A 106 1.17 17.49 12.57
C ALA A 106 1.04 18.74 11.71
N ILE A 107 1.80 19.77 12.06
CA ILE A 107 1.93 21.00 11.27
C ILE A 107 3.11 20.82 10.32
N GLY A 108 2.84 20.75 9.03
CA GLY A 108 3.88 20.58 8.01
C GLY A 108 4.56 21.89 7.62
N ASN A 109 5.81 21.81 7.20
CA ASN A 109 6.54 22.97 6.70
C ASN A 109 6.04 23.38 5.31
N HIS A 110 5.04 24.25 5.27
CA HIS A 110 4.50 24.79 4.03
C HIS A 110 5.47 25.72 3.29
N MET A 111 6.57 26.14 3.92
CA MET A 111 7.65 26.94 3.30
C MET A 111 8.73 26.07 2.65
N ASP A 112 8.56 24.75 2.66
CA ASP A 112 9.53 23.86 2.04
C ASP A 112 9.64 24.14 0.53
N PRO A 113 10.85 24.41 0.00
CA PRO A 113 11.06 24.80 -1.41
C PRO A 113 10.68 23.72 -2.44
N ILE A 114 10.44 22.49 -2.01
CA ILE A 114 9.95 21.44 -2.90
C ILE A 114 8.52 21.73 -3.37
N LEU A 115 7.72 22.43 -2.56
CA LEU A 115 6.33 22.72 -2.84
C LEU A 115 6.16 23.80 -3.91
N LYS A 116 5.29 23.58 -4.86
CA LYS A 116 4.80 24.64 -5.72
C LYS A 116 3.86 25.57 -4.98
N PRO A 117 3.70 26.83 -5.43
CA PRO A 117 2.95 27.87 -4.69
C PRO A 117 1.56 27.46 -4.24
N TRP A 118 0.79 26.76 -5.10
CA TRP A 118 -0.56 26.32 -4.75
C TRP A 118 -0.54 25.26 -3.63
N ALA A 119 0.42 24.33 -3.67
CA ALA A 119 0.54 23.26 -2.69
C ALA A 119 1.00 23.81 -1.33
N ALA A 120 1.95 24.74 -1.36
CA ALA A 120 2.37 25.48 -0.18
C ALA A 120 1.20 26.22 0.47
N GLU A 121 0.37 26.91 -0.32
CA GLU A 121 -0.81 27.62 0.17
C GLU A 121 -1.87 26.68 0.74
N GLN A 122 -2.15 25.55 0.06
CA GLN A 122 -3.08 24.54 0.59
C GLN A 122 -2.59 23.96 1.92
N MET A 123 -1.30 23.67 2.05
CA MET A 123 -0.72 23.20 3.31
C MET A 123 -0.79 24.28 4.39
N ARG A 124 -0.54 25.55 4.06
CA ARG A 124 -0.66 26.67 4.98
C ARG A 124 -2.09 26.80 5.53
N ILE A 125 -3.10 26.77 4.65
CA ILE A 125 -4.51 26.80 5.03
C ILE A 125 -4.84 25.62 5.95
N SER A 126 -4.42 24.42 5.59
CA SER A 126 -4.62 23.21 6.38
C SER A 126 -3.96 23.31 7.76
N ASN A 127 -2.77 23.91 7.85
CA ASN A 127 -2.10 24.16 9.13
C ASN A 127 -2.88 25.15 10.00
N GLU A 128 -3.40 26.24 9.42
CA GLU A 128 -4.21 27.24 10.14
C GLU A 128 -5.51 26.65 10.67
N GLU A 129 -6.16 25.76 9.92
CA GLU A 129 -7.33 25.02 10.41
C GLU A 129 -7.01 24.24 11.69
N VAL A 130 -5.85 23.59 11.73
CA VAL A 130 -5.38 22.87 12.93
C VAL A 130 -5.14 23.81 14.08
N LEU A 131 -4.35 24.86 13.84
CA LEU A 131 -3.91 25.80 14.88
C LEU A 131 -5.07 26.62 15.46
N SER A 132 -6.06 26.94 14.64
CA SER A 132 -7.22 27.71 15.09
C SER A 132 -8.19 26.92 15.97
N GLY A 133 -8.16 25.59 15.90
CA GLY A 133 -9.11 24.72 16.61
C GLY A 133 -10.58 24.90 16.20
N LYS A 134 -10.88 25.72 15.20
CA LYS A 134 -12.26 26.13 14.84
C LYS A 134 -13.12 24.99 14.27
N ARG A 135 -12.50 23.98 13.69
CA ARG A 135 -13.20 22.85 13.06
C ARG A 135 -12.99 21.52 13.79
N GLY A 136 -12.50 21.55 15.02
CA GLY A 136 -12.12 20.32 15.71
C GLY A 136 -10.90 19.67 15.03
N MET A 137 -10.91 18.34 14.89
CA MET A 137 -9.81 17.66 14.24
C MET A 137 -9.84 17.91 12.73
N PRO A 138 -8.74 18.41 12.12
CA PRO A 138 -8.66 18.55 10.67
C PRO A 138 -8.82 17.20 10.00
N PHE A 139 -9.22 17.23 8.74
CA PHE A 139 -9.42 16.02 7.98
C PHE A 139 -8.11 15.26 7.83
N LEU A 140 -8.11 14.05 8.37
CA LEU A 140 -7.19 12.99 8.02
C LEU A 140 -8.03 11.82 7.52
N ALA A 141 -7.61 11.15 6.45
CA ALA A 141 -8.32 9.96 5.97
C ALA A 141 -8.60 8.97 7.11
N ALA A 142 -7.62 8.78 7.99
CA ALA A 142 -7.73 7.93 9.17
C ALA A 142 -8.86 8.33 10.14
N SER A 143 -9.08 9.62 10.38
CA SER A 143 -10.10 10.11 11.32
C SER A 143 -11.53 9.98 10.78
N ARG A 144 -11.68 9.72 9.49
CA ARG A 144 -12.95 9.53 8.81
C ARG A 144 -13.16 8.11 8.28
N CYS A 145 -12.37 7.16 8.73
CA CYS A 145 -12.38 5.78 8.27
C CYS A 145 -12.13 5.59 6.76
N TYR A 146 -11.56 6.58 6.09
CA TYR A 146 -11.13 6.45 4.71
C TYR A 146 -9.78 5.74 4.59
N PRO A 147 -9.50 5.09 3.45
CA PRO A 147 -8.18 4.55 3.16
C PRO A 147 -7.10 5.64 3.17
N GLY A 148 -5.89 5.29 3.56
CA GLY A 148 -4.75 6.22 3.54
C GLY A 148 -4.22 6.56 2.15
N GLY A 149 -4.68 5.85 1.11
CA GLY A 149 -4.14 6.00 -0.25
C GLY A 149 -2.72 5.46 -0.39
N VAL A 150 -2.07 5.81 -1.49
CA VAL A 150 -0.67 5.48 -1.76
C VAL A 150 0.12 6.79 -1.87
N PRO A 151 1.22 6.94 -1.15
CA PRO A 151 1.89 6.01 -0.24
C PRO A 151 1.37 6.07 1.20
N GLY A 152 0.43 6.95 1.53
CA GLY A 152 -0.03 7.24 2.89
C GLY A 152 -0.42 6.01 3.71
N GLN A 153 -1.00 4.97 3.08
CA GLN A 153 -1.37 3.73 3.75
C GLN A 153 -0.17 3.01 4.39
N LEU A 154 1.03 3.16 3.85
CA LEU A 154 2.25 2.59 4.43
C LEU A 154 2.65 3.26 5.75
N LEU A 155 2.16 4.47 6.02
CA LEU A 155 2.39 5.19 7.27
C LEU A 155 1.48 4.73 8.41
N TRP A 156 0.43 4.01 8.10
CA TRP A 156 -0.54 3.58 9.11
C TRP A 156 0.05 2.51 9.99
N THR A 157 0.35 2.90 11.19
CA THR A 157 1.37 2.30 12.05
C THR A 157 0.83 1.37 13.11
N ALA A 158 -0.40 1.60 13.56
CA ALA A 158 -1.00 0.84 14.64
C ALA A 158 -1.43 -0.57 14.21
N GLN A 159 -1.37 -0.85 12.90
CA GLN A 159 -1.90 -2.08 12.33
C GLN A 159 -0.85 -2.78 11.50
N ARG A 160 -0.82 -4.09 11.68
CA ARG A 160 0.10 -4.93 10.95
C ARG A 160 -0.35 -5.07 9.50
N MET A 161 0.62 -5.28 8.63
CA MET A 161 0.42 -5.53 7.21
C MET A 161 0.68 -7.01 6.90
N SER A 162 -0.23 -7.63 6.19
CA SER A 162 -0.08 -8.96 5.61
C SER A 162 0.18 -8.85 4.11
N ILE A 163 1.01 -9.73 3.58
CA ILE A 163 1.34 -9.79 2.16
C ILE A 163 1.05 -11.20 1.66
N ALA A 164 0.30 -11.29 0.57
CA ALA A 164 0.00 -12.55 -0.11
C ALA A 164 0.39 -12.47 -1.59
N HIS A 165 1.03 -13.52 -2.07
CA HIS A 165 1.44 -13.65 -3.46
C HIS A 165 0.54 -14.66 -4.19
N THR A 166 0.20 -14.34 -5.42
CA THR A 166 -0.42 -15.25 -6.39
C THR A 166 0.38 -15.20 -7.69
N ALA A 167 0.05 -16.04 -8.65
CA ALA A 167 0.78 -16.09 -9.93
C ALA A 167 0.79 -14.75 -10.69
N ASN A 168 -0.23 -13.91 -10.53
CA ASN A 168 -0.42 -12.68 -11.30
C ASN A 168 -0.63 -11.42 -10.44
N MET A 169 -0.55 -11.56 -9.12
CA MET A 169 -0.86 -10.45 -8.20
C MET A 169 -0.16 -10.60 -6.86
N VAL A 170 0.26 -9.47 -6.29
CA VAL A 170 0.62 -9.35 -4.88
C VAL A 170 -0.44 -8.51 -4.19
N ARG A 171 -0.84 -8.92 -2.99
CA ARG A 171 -1.83 -8.20 -2.17
C ARG A 171 -1.20 -7.74 -0.88
N PHE A 172 -1.31 -6.46 -0.58
CA PHE A 172 -1.04 -5.90 0.73
C PHE A 172 -2.37 -5.72 1.45
N MET A 173 -2.47 -6.28 2.65
CA MET A 173 -3.68 -6.23 3.46
C MET A 173 -3.33 -5.64 4.83
N TRP A 174 -4.17 -4.76 5.32
CA TRP A 174 -4.03 -4.16 6.65
C TRP A 174 -5.15 -4.64 7.56
N GLN A 175 -4.87 -4.77 8.85
CA GLN A 175 -5.87 -5.19 9.85
C GLN A 175 -7.10 -4.29 9.85
N ARG A 176 -6.87 -2.98 9.76
CA ARG A 176 -7.95 -2.01 9.77
C ARG A 176 -8.84 -2.16 8.55
N ASP A 177 -10.14 -2.39 8.81
CA ASP A 177 -11.20 -2.50 7.80
C ASP A 177 -10.89 -3.55 6.72
N ALA A 178 -9.97 -4.48 6.98
CA ALA A 178 -9.44 -5.44 6.01
C ALA A 178 -9.01 -4.79 4.68
N LEU A 179 -8.52 -3.55 4.74
CA LEU A 179 -8.11 -2.80 3.55
C LEU A 179 -7.10 -3.58 2.72
N THR A 180 -7.37 -3.68 1.43
CA THR A 180 -6.56 -4.49 0.52
C THR A 180 -6.13 -3.65 -0.67
N ARG A 181 -4.80 -3.55 -0.89
CA ARG A 181 -4.19 -3.02 -2.10
C ARG A 181 -3.79 -4.16 -3.01
N ARG A 182 -4.20 -4.11 -4.27
CA ARG A 182 -3.86 -5.07 -5.30
C ARG A 182 -2.74 -4.52 -6.15
N ILE A 183 -1.70 -5.32 -6.37
CA ILE A 183 -0.56 -4.98 -7.22
C ILE A 183 -0.50 -6.05 -8.30
N TYR A 184 -0.78 -5.68 -9.53
CA TYR A 184 -0.81 -6.59 -10.66
C TYR A 184 0.60 -6.84 -11.18
N LEU A 185 0.96 -8.10 -11.40
CA LEU A 185 2.26 -8.47 -11.97
C LEU A 185 2.17 -8.35 -13.50
N THR A 186 2.34 -7.15 -13.99
CA THR A 186 2.27 -6.78 -15.40
C THR A 186 3.24 -5.63 -15.69
N ASP A 187 3.63 -5.46 -16.97
CA ASP A 187 4.64 -4.48 -17.37
C ASP A 187 4.06 -3.10 -17.70
N LYS A 188 2.74 -3.00 -17.85
CA LYS A 188 2.09 -1.76 -18.30
C LYS A 188 0.83 -1.47 -17.50
N HIS A 189 0.63 -0.20 -17.23
CA HIS A 189 -0.64 0.33 -16.74
C HIS A 189 -1.73 0.24 -17.82
N SER A 190 -2.97 0.21 -17.37
CA SER A 190 -4.14 0.33 -18.25
C SER A 190 -4.14 1.67 -18.97
N GLU A 191 -4.70 1.73 -20.18
CA GLU A 191 -4.74 2.98 -20.96
C GLU A 191 -5.60 4.07 -20.31
N ASN A 192 -6.65 3.68 -19.59
CA ASN A 192 -7.63 4.59 -19.00
C ASN A 192 -7.81 4.29 -17.50
N VAL A 193 -6.78 4.58 -16.70
CA VAL A 193 -6.85 4.41 -15.24
C VAL A 193 -7.81 5.43 -14.65
N LYS A 194 -8.83 4.95 -13.94
CA LYS A 194 -9.75 5.81 -13.20
C LYS A 194 -9.18 6.11 -11.81
N PRO A 195 -9.20 7.39 -11.36
CA PRO A 195 -8.74 7.74 -10.03
C PRO A 195 -9.45 6.95 -8.93
N SER A 196 -8.66 6.45 -7.98
CA SER A 196 -9.17 5.74 -6.81
C SER A 196 -8.23 5.94 -5.60
N TRP A 197 -8.63 5.49 -4.41
CA TRP A 197 -7.81 5.59 -3.20
C TRP A 197 -6.44 4.92 -3.33
N PHE A 198 -6.38 3.75 -3.94
CA PHE A 198 -5.15 2.99 -4.12
C PHE A 198 -4.57 3.09 -5.53
N GLY A 199 -5.26 3.80 -6.45
CA GLY A 199 -4.86 3.89 -7.84
C GLY A 199 -4.79 2.52 -8.53
N GLU A 200 -4.05 2.46 -9.60
CA GLU A 200 -3.62 1.21 -10.24
C GLU A 200 -2.14 0.98 -9.94
N SER A 201 -1.84 -0.13 -9.28
CA SER A 201 -0.48 -0.55 -8.97
C SER A 201 -0.08 -1.73 -9.85
N ILE A 202 1.05 -1.58 -10.54
CA ILE A 202 1.72 -2.68 -11.24
C ILE A 202 3.04 -3.01 -10.53
N GLY A 203 3.45 -4.27 -10.59
CA GLY A 203 4.64 -4.74 -9.89
C GLY A 203 5.51 -5.67 -10.72
N ARG A 204 6.81 -5.62 -10.47
CA ARG A 204 7.79 -6.54 -11.02
C ARG A 204 8.90 -6.83 -10.02
N TYR A 205 9.56 -7.95 -10.23
CA TYR A 205 10.74 -8.31 -9.45
C TYR A 205 12.02 -8.00 -10.22
N GLU A 206 12.97 -7.35 -9.57
CA GLU A 206 14.21 -6.88 -10.18
C GLU A 206 15.32 -6.88 -9.12
N ASN A 207 16.40 -7.66 -9.32
CA ASN A 207 17.58 -7.66 -8.42
C ASN A 207 17.26 -7.80 -6.93
N ASP A 208 16.49 -8.79 -6.53
CA ASP A 208 16.02 -9.04 -5.15
C ASP A 208 15.07 -7.98 -4.57
N GLU A 209 14.58 -7.07 -5.38
CA GLU A 209 13.59 -6.09 -5.00
C GLU A 209 12.25 -6.36 -5.68
N PHE A 210 11.19 -6.00 -5.01
CA PHE A 210 9.86 -5.89 -5.59
C PHE A 210 9.56 -4.42 -5.85
N ILE A 211 9.45 -4.06 -7.12
CA ILE A 211 9.22 -2.69 -7.55
C ILE A 211 7.75 -2.54 -7.88
N VAL A 212 7.12 -1.55 -7.29
CA VAL A 212 5.70 -1.23 -7.49
C VAL A 212 5.59 0.18 -8.04
N ASP A 213 4.89 0.33 -9.15
CA ASP A 213 4.59 1.62 -9.77
C ASP A 213 3.08 1.87 -9.69
N THR A 214 2.68 3.04 -9.19
CA THR A 214 1.27 3.37 -8.95
C THR A 214 0.92 4.72 -9.54
N ILE A 215 -0.16 4.75 -10.31
CA ILE A 215 -0.78 5.94 -10.90
C ILE A 215 -2.29 5.94 -10.66
N GLY A 216 -2.96 6.99 -11.09
CA GLY A 216 -4.43 7.10 -10.97
C GLY A 216 -4.88 7.21 -9.52
N LEU A 217 -4.15 7.96 -8.72
CA LEU A 217 -4.49 8.24 -7.33
C LEU A 217 -5.48 9.40 -7.26
N SER A 218 -6.57 9.22 -6.51
CA SER A 218 -7.54 10.29 -6.29
C SER A 218 -6.96 11.36 -5.38
N ALA A 219 -6.99 12.61 -5.83
CA ALA A 219 -6.60 13.76 -5.03
C ALA A 219 -7.66 14.15 -3.97
N HIS A 220 -8.87 13.56 -4.05
CA HIS A 220 -9.95 13.87 -3.13
C HIS A 220 -9.68 13.29 -1.75
N MET A 221 -9.46 14.17 -0.78
CA MET A 221 -9.28 13.81 0.64
C MET A 221 -8.14 12.80 0.92
N SER A 222 -7.18 12.63 0.02
CA SER A 222 -5.98 11.84 0.25
C SER A 222 -4.76 12.73 0.42
N TYR A 223 -3.75 12.21 1.14
CA TYR A 223 -2.52 12.93 1.43
C TYR A 223 -1.33 11.95 1.36
N ILE A 224 -0.18 12.50 1.05
CA ILE A 224 1.06 11.73 0.94
C ILE A 224 1.58 11.31 2.32
N ASP A 225 1.33 12.16 3.34
CA ASP A 225 1.92 12.02 4.67
C ASP A 225 0.97 12.55 5.76
N MET A 226 1.47 12.55 6.99
CA MET A 226 0.77 13.04 8.17
C MET A 226 0.64 14.56 8.25
N PHE A 227 1.40 15.30 7.43
CA PHE A 227 1.34 16.77 7.35
C PHE A 227 0.24 17.24 6.40
N ARG A 228 -0.51 16.31 5.82
CA ARG A 228 -1.55 16.60 4.82
C ARG A 228 -0.98 17.27 3.58
N THR A 229 0.23 16.85 3.18
CA THR A 229 0.83 17.29 1.93
C THR A 229 -0.12 16.98 0.78
N PRO A 230 -0.62 18.01 0.07
CA PRO A 230 -1.57 17.79 -1.00
C PRO A 230 -0.90 17.17 -2.22
N HIS A 231 -1.70 16.65 -3.13
CA HIS A 231 -1.25 16.19 -4.43
C HIS A 231 -2.37 16.33 -5.48
N THR A 232 -2.03 16.19 -6.74
CA THR A 232 -2.98 16.13 -7.84
C THR A 232 -3.17 14.68 -8.31
N GLU A 233 -4.03 14.48 -9.32
CA GLU A 233 -4.20 13.16 -9.96
C GLU A 233 -2.98 12.75 -10.82
N LYS A 234 -1.99 13.66 -10.99
CA LYS A 234 -0.70 13.34 -11.62
C LYS A 234 0.28 12.66 -10.67
N LEU A 235 -0.11 12.45 -9.41
CA LEU A 235 0.70 11.74 -8.45
C LEU A 235 1.07 10.36 -8.99
N ARG A 236 2.38 10.10 -9.05
CA ARG A 236 2.98 8.79 -9.30
C ARG A 236 3.85 8.40 -8.14
N VAL A 237 3.70 7.18 -7.69
CA VAL A 237 4.48 6.63 -6.58
C VAL A 237 5.18 5.36 -7.03
N VAL A 238 6.51 5.34 -6.87
CA VAL A 238 7.32 4.15 -7.12
C VAL A 238 7.90 3.65 -5.80
N GLU A 239 7.60 2.42 -5.45
CA GLU A 239 8.05 1.79 -4.22
C GLU A 239 8.97 0.62 -4.54
N ARG A 240 10.08 0.51 -3.83
CA ARG A 240 11.05 -0.58 -3.96
C ARG A 240 11.14 -1.31 -2.63
N PHE A 241 10.61 -2.50 -2.58
CA PHE A 241 10.58 -3.34 -1.38
C PHE A 241 11.72 -4.34 -1.41
N LYS A 242 12.43 -4.47 -0.29
CA LYS A 242 13.54 -5.39 -0.12
C LYS A 242 13.50 -6.07 1.23
N LEU A 243 13.84 -7.36 1.25
CA LEU A 243 14.07 -8.08 2.51
C LEU A 243 15.52 -7.88 2.99
N SER A 244 15.70 -7.78 4.30
CA SER A 244 17.02 -7.94 4.90
C SER A 244 17.58 -9.35 4.62
N ALA A 245 18.90 -9.49 4.67
CA ALA A 245 19.57 -10.76 4.39
C ALA A 245 19.07 -11.92 5.29
N ASP A 246 18.68 -11.61 6.53
CA ASP A 246 18.11 -12.57 7.50
C ASP A 246 16.59 -12.76 7.34
N GLY A 247 15.95 -12.05 6.40
CA GLY A 247 14.50 -12.09 6.15
C GLY A 247 13.63 -11.55 7.28
N ARG A 248 14.22 -10.93 8.30
CA ARG A 248 13.47 -10.44 9.48
C ARG A 248 12.86 -9.05 9.29
N PHE A 249 13.42 -8.28 8.37
CA PHE A 249 12.97 -6.93 8.09
C PHE A 249 12.56 -6.79 6.62
N LEU A 250 11.52 -6.02 6.40
CA LEU A 250 11.10 -5.54 5.10
C LEU A 250 11.37 -4.03 5.08
N GLU A 251 12.01 -3.55 4.04
CA GLU A 251 12.33 -2.14 3.83
C GLU A 251 11.71 -1.66 2.52
N ALA A 252 11.24 -0.42 2.50
CA ALA A 252 10.75 0.22 1.29
C ALA A 252 11.43 1.56 1.10
N LEU A 253 11.96 1.79 -0.11
CA LEU A 253 12.30 3.11 -0.62
C LEU A 253 11.13 3.56 -1.50
N VAL A 254 10.56 4.71 -1.17
CA VAL A 254 9.40 5.27 -1.85
C VAL A 254 9.82 6.56 -2.54
N LYS A 255 9.56 6.65 -3.84
CA LYS A 255 9.70 7.86 -4.66
C LYS A 255 8.32 8.41 -4.95
N VAL A 256 8.14 9.70 -4.73
CA VAL A 256 6.89 10.43 -4.99
C VAL A 256 7.17 11.51 -6.02
N GLU A 257 6.38 11.53 -7.08
CA GLU A 257 6.44 12.50 -8.16
C GLU A 257 5.05 13.05 -8.45
N ASP A 258 4.93 14.36 -8.48
CA ASP A 258 3.74 15.07 -8.96
C ASP A 258 4.20 16.41 -9.52
N SER A 259 4.23 16.51 -10.85
CA SER A 259 4.75 17.68 -11.55
C SER A 259 3.96 18.95 -11.31
N ASP A 260 2.74 18.85 -10.82
CA ASP A 260 1.92 20.02 -10.50
C ASP A 260 2.07 20.44 -9.03
N THR A 261 2.55 19.53 -8.17
CA THR A 261 2.70 19.76 -6.74
C THR A 261 4.14 20.06 -6.34
N PHE A 262 5.12 19.34 -6.90
CA PHE A 262 6.52 19.40 -6.50
C PHE A 262 7.42 19.92 -7.60
N ASN A 263 8.50 20.59 -7.18
CA ASN A 263 9.55 21.08 -8.07
C ASN A 263 10.54 19.96 -8.45
N GLU A 264 10.65 18.92 -7.65
CA GLU A 264 11.50 17.75 -7.85
C GLU A 264 10.91 16.51 -7.18
N PRO A 265 11.36 15.28 -7.52
CA PRO A 265 10.93 14.09 -6.82
C PRO A 265 11.33 14.08 -5.34
N MET A 266 10.45 13.54 -4.52
CA MET A 266 10.66 13.36 -3.07
C MET A 266 10.86 11.88 -2.76
N TYR A 267 11.78 11.58 -1.86
CA TYR A 267 12.09 10.21 -1.44
C TYR A 267 11.90 10.04 0.06
N MET A 268 11.47 8.84 0.44
CA MET A 268 11.25 8.49 1.83
C MET A 268 11.41 6.99 2.04
N THR A 269 11.62 6.57 3.28
CA THR A 269 11.73 5.15 3.59
C THR A 269 10.74 4.71 4.65
N ALA A 270 10.41 3.43 4.63
CA ALA A 270 9.66 2.76 5.67
C ALA A 270 10.29 1.39 5.95
N ARG A 271 10.15 0.93 7.20
CA ARG A 271 10.73 -0.34 7.63
C ARG A 271 9.74 -1.10 8.49
N TRP A 272 9.66 -2.40 8.29
CA TRP A 272 8.83 -3.32 9.05
C TRP A 272 9.66 -4.47 9.59
N ARG A 273 9.19 -5.04 10.70
CA ARG A 273 9.73 -6.25 11.30
C ARG A 273 8.67 -7.35 11.28
N ARG A 274 9.09 -8.59 11.08
CA ARG A 274 8.21 -9.73 11.33
C ARG A 274 7.80 -9.73 12.79
N GLN A 275 6.50 -9.74 13.05
CA GLN A 275 5.94 -9.79 14.39
C GLN A 275 4.94 -10.92 14.50
N ASN A 276 5.20 -11.84 15.42
CA ASN A 276 4.29 -12.93 15.72
C ASN A 276 3.06 -12.42 16.48
N GLY A 277 1.98 -13.16 16.41
CA GLY A 277 0.74 -12.88 17.10
C GLY A 277 -0.48 -13.02 16.20
N PRO A 278 -1.68 -13.04 16.79
CA PRO A 278 -2.91 -13.20 16.05
C PRO A 278 -3.13 -12.01 15.09
N TRP A 279 -3.83 -12.28 14.01
CA TRP A 279 -4.41 -11.24 13.16
C TRP A 279 -5.70 -10.79 13.82
N GLU A 280 -5.64 -9.64 14.47
CA GLU A 280 -6.80 -9.05 15.14
C GLU A 280 -7.66 -8.30 14.13
N GLU A 281 -8.97 -8.37 14.30
CA GLU A 281 -9.90 -7.54 13.56
C GLU A 281 -9.88 -6.12 14.13
N PHE A 282 -9.93 -5.14 13.26
CA PHE A 282 -10.02 -3.74 13.62
C PHE A 282 -10.94 -3.02 12.65
N ILE A 283 -12.13 -2.66 13.11
CA ILE A 283 -13.15 -1.95 12.33
C ILE A 283 -13.19 -0.49 12.78
N CYS A 284 -12.82 0.41 11.88
CA CYS A 284 -12.74 1.84 12.19
C CYS A 284 -14.09 2.42 12.59
N ALA A 285 -15.16 1.99 11.94
CA ALA A 285 -16.51 2.50 12.20
C ALA A 285 -17.03 2.21 13.61
N GLU A 286 -16.59 1.11 14.23
CA GLU A 286 -16.96 0.77 15.62
C GLU A 286 -16.39 1.74 16.64
N ASN A 287 -15.28 2.39 16.31
CA ASN A 287 -14.63 3.38 17.16
C ASN A 287 -14.85 4.82 16.67
N ASN A 288 -15.82 5.04 15.78
CA ASN A 288 -16.11 6.34 15.22
C ASN A 288 -16.97 7.20 16.17
N ALA A 289 -16.52 7.31 17.41
CA ALA A 289 -17.12 8.15 18.43
C ALA A 289 -16.10 9.15 18.95
N ASP A 290 -16.57 10.32 19.43
CA ASP A 290 -15.70 11.36 19.97
C ASP A 290 -15.26 11.03 21.40
N HIS A 291 -14.54 9.93 21.57
CA HIS A 291 -14.06 9.48 22.87
C HIS A 291 -13.09 10.47 23.56
N PHE A 292 -12.56 11.42 22.82
CA PHE A 292 -11.53 12.35 23.30
C PHE A 292 -12.00 13.80 23.34
N ASN A 293 -13.29 14.02 23.13
CA ASN A 293 -13.89 15.36 23.14
C ASN A 293 -13.23 16.33 22.15
N HIS A 294 -13.00 15.87 20.92
CA HIS A 294 -12.40 16.67 19.85
C HIS A 294 -13.39 17.56 19.10
N ASN A 295 -14.59 17.72 19.64
CA ASN A 295 -15.70 18.46 19.02
C ASN A 295 -16.10 17.89 17.63
N LEU A 296 -16.07 16.59 17.50
CA LEU A 296 -16.54 15.88 16.30
C LEU A 296 -18.08 15.75 16.27
N PHE A 297 -18.76 16.16 17.35
CA PHE A 297 -20.21 16.11 17.47
C PHE A 297 -20.87 17.48 17.27
N PRO A 298 -22.10 17.49 16.76
CA PRO A 298 -22.75 16.31 16.22
C PRO A 298 -22.06 15.83 14.93
N LEU A 299 -21.93 14.53 14.79
CA LEU A 299 -21.50 13.98 13.50
C LEU A 299 -22.53 14.40 12.45
N PRO A 300 -22.11 14.84 11.26
CA PRO A 300 -23.03 15.13 10.19
C PRO A 300 -23.83 13.87 9.85
N GLU A 301 -25.13 13.92 10.06
CA GLU A 301 -26.04 12.86 9.65
C GLU A 301 -26.58 13.18 8.25
N ALA A 302 -26.51 12.23 7.35
CA ALA A 302 -27.17 12.35 6.06
C ALA A 302 -28.67 12.32 6.28
N THR A 303 -29.37 13.33 5.81
CA THR A 303 -30.85 13.39 5.86
C THR A 303 -31.51 12.43 4.89
N ARG A 304 -30.74 11.87 3.96
CA ARG A 304 -31.16 10.83 3.00
C ARG A 304 -29.99 9.89 2.75
N PRO A 305 -30.25 8.59 2.61
CA PRO A 305 -29.24 7.66 2.10
C PRO A 305 -28.76 8.10 0.72
N ASP A 306 -27.48 7.95 0.46
CA ASP A 306 -26.82 8.29 -0.80
C ASP A 306 -26.51 7.05 -1.67
N PHE A 307 -27.17 5.94 -1.38
CA PHE A 307 -27.12 4.68 -2.12
C PHE A 307 -28.47 4.27 -2.68
#